data_fb8bde6840d92318d58e86885cbce064
#
_entry.id   fb8bde6840d92318d58e86885cbce064
#
_cell.length_a   1.000
_cell.length_b   1.000
_cell.length_c   1.000
_cell.angle_alpha   90.00
_cell.angle_beta   90.00
_cell.angle_gamma   90.00
#
_symmetry.space_group_name_H-M   'P 1'
#
loop_
_entity.id
_entity.type
_entity.pdbx_description
1 polymer ?
#
loop_
_entity_poly.entity_id
_entity_poly.type
_entity_poly.pdbx_seq_one_letter_code
_entity_poly.pdbx_strand_id
1 'polypeptide(L)'
;MRRPIKKGRRYETNGLVEGQYEPGSHRRVLRNLLGITRKREMDRTELEEQLRAMAELVDRYDRNHQFTADDIRGIHRVWLGAVFAWAGEYRKVNLVKEGFPFAAANQIPRLMAIFEKDILKKYTPCRSGSIEVL
;
A
#
# COMPACT_ATOMS: atom_id res chain seq x y z
N MET A 1 -26.94 -12.05 27.65
CA MET A 1 -26.34 -10.76 27.31
C MET A 1 -25.57 -10.89 26.01
N ARG A 2 -26.03 -10.27 24.95
CA ARG A 2 -25.26 -10.22 23.70
C ARG A 2 -24.12 -9.22 23.92
N ARG A 3 -22.87 -9.67 23.74
CA ARG A 3 -21.73 -8.74 23.70
C ARG A 3 -21.94 -7.77 22.51
N PRO A 4 -21.71 -6.46 22.68
CA PRO A 4 -21.80 -5.55 21.57
C PRO A 4 -20.82 -6.00 20.47
N ILE A 5 -21.33 -6.10 19.26
CA ILE A 5 -20.49 -6.34 18.09
C ILE A 5 -19.49 -5.21 18.05
N LYS A 6 -18.23 -5.51 18.39
CA LYS A 6 -17.13 -4.54 18.21
C LYS A 6 -17.11 -4.19 16.73
N LYS A 7 -17.41 -2.94 16.38
CA LYS A 7 -17.18 -2.43 15.03
C LYS A 7 -15.77 -2.87 14.63
N GLY A 8 -15.69 -3.69 13.59
CA GLY A 8 -14.44 -4.28 13.16
C GLY A 8 -13.36 -3.23 13.02
N ARG A 9 -12.26 -3.40 13.73
CA ARG A 9 -11.11 -2.52 13.58
C ARG A 9 -10.64 -2.62 12.14
N ARG A 10 -10.29 -1.49 11.53
CA ARG A 10 -9.73 -1.44 10.17
C ARG A 10 -8.56 -2.41 9.98
N TYR A 11 -7.79 -2.64 11.04
CA TYR A 11 -6.65 -3.54 11.05
C TYR A 11 -6.78 -4.56 12.17
N GLU A 12 -6.67 -5.84 11.82
CA GLU A 12 -6.47 -6.91 12.80
C GLU A 12 -4.98 -6.93 13.16
N THR A 13 -4.65 -6.47 14.35
CA THR A 13 -3.27 -6.31 14.77
C THR A 13 -2.83 -7.53 15.60
N ASN A 14 -2.30 -8.54 14.99
CA ASN A 14 -1.68 -9.67 15.69
C ASN A 14 -0.30 -9.29 16.29
N GLY A 15 -0.19 -8.11 16.92
CA GLY A 15 1.08 -7.58 17.45
C GLY A 15 2.06 -7.08 16.39
N LEU A 16 1.68 -7.06 15.10
CA LEU A 16 2.52 -6.59 14.01
C LEU A 16 2.54 -5.06 13.95
N VAL A 17 3.73 -4.49 13.76
CA VAL A 17 3.94 -3.02 13.74
C VAL A 17 3.09 -2.34 12.67
N GLU A 18 2.92 -2.97 11.51
CA GLU A 18 2.12 -2.41 10.40
C GLU A 18 0.64 -2.18 10.73
N GLY A 19 0.12 -2.85 11.77
CA GLY A 19 -1.24 -2.67 12.26
C GLY A 19 -1.34 -1.81 13.51
N GLN A 20 -0.24 -1.29 14.02
CA GLN A 20 -0.23 -0.46 15.23
C GLN A 20 -0.38 1.02 14.89
N TYR A 21 -0.99 1.75 15.81
CA TYR A 21 -1.09 3.19 15.72
C TYR A 21 0.08 3.88 16.42
N GLU A 22 0.46 5.05 15.91
CA GLU A 22 1.45 5.89 16.55
C GLU A 22 0.95 6.34 17.94
N PRO A 23 1.75 6.17 19.01
CA PRO A 23 1.39 6.68 20.32
C PRO A 23 1.11 8.19 20.26
N GLY A 24 0.03 8.62 20.90
CA GLY A 24 -0.38 10.04 20.90
C GLY A 24 -1.22 10.45 19.69
N SER A 25 -1.44 9.58 18.72
CA SER A 25 -2.26 9.90 17.53
C SER A 25 -3.76 9.68 17.73
N HIS A 26 -4.19 9.17 18.89
CA HIS A 26 -5.59 8.79 19.15
C HIS A 26 -6.16 7.81 18.11
N ARG A 27 -5.34 6.88 17.66
CA ARG A 27 -5.66 5.88 16.62
C ARG A 27 -5.99 6.48 15.24
N ARG A 28 -5.44 7.64 14.93
CA ARG A 28 -5.65 8.30 13.64
C ARG A 28 -4.51 8.12 12.67
N VAL A 29 -3.30 7.83 13.19
CA VAL A 29 -2.10 7.68 12.38
C VAL A 29 -1.41 6.36 12.71
N LEU A 30 -1.07 5.60 11.70
CA LEU A 30 -0.30 4.37 11.87
C LEU A 30 1.11 4.69 12.37
N ARG A 31 1.67 3.75 13.13
CA ARG A 31 3.04 3.86 13.61
C ARG A 31 3.99 4.10 12.44
N ASN A 32 4.84 5.11 12.57
CA ASN A 32 5.70 5.55 11.49
C ASN A 32 7.09 5.94 11.99
N LEU A 33 8.04 6.03 11.07
CA LEU A 33 9.44 6.32 11.37
C LEU A 33 9.71 7.77 11.73
N LEU A 34 8.75 8.67 11.46
CA LEU A 34 8.90 10.11 11.64
C LEU A 34 8.27 10.62 12.93
N GLY A 35 7.59 9.74 13.69
CA GLY A 35 6.91 10.13 14.92
C GLY A 35 5.69 11.05 14.69
N ILE A 36 5.11 11.03 13.50
CA ILE A 36 3.96 11.86 13.14
C ILE A 36 2.72 11.33 13.85
N THR A 37 2.04 12.23 14.59
CA THR A 37 0.84 11.89 15.36
C THR A 37 -0.43 12.53 14.83
N ARG A 38 -0.32 13.51 13.93
CA ARG A 38 -1.45 14.26 13.37
C ARG A 38 -1.76 13.77 11.96
N LYS A 39 -3.02 13.44 11.71
CA LYS A 39 -3.48 12.96 10.41
C LYS A 39 -3.18 13.93 9.27
N ARG A 40 -3.42 15.23 9.49
CA ARG A 40 -3.14 16.26 8.48
C ARG A 40 -1.66 16.32 8.10
N GLU A 41 -0.78 16.20 9.08
CA GLU A 41 0.65 16.17 8.85
C GLU A 41 1.06 14.91 8.08
N MET A 42 0.50 13.76 8.42
CA MET A 42 0.76 12.51 7.70
C MET A 42 0.27 12.60 6.25
N ASP A 43 -0.93 13.10 6.02
CA ASP A 43 -1.48 13.25 4.66
C ASP A 43 -0.59 14.17 3.80
N ARG A 44 -0.07 15.25 4.39
CA ARG A 44 0.88 16.14 3.70
C ARG A 44 2.19 15.43 3.39
N THR A 45 2.74 14.73 4.35
CA THR A 45 4.00 13.98 4.19
C THR A 45 3.87 12.91 3.11
N GLU A 46 2.78 12.14 3.12
CA GLU A 46 2.52 11.14 2.08
C GLU A 46 2.42 11.76 0.68
N LEU A 47 1.80 12.92 0.56
CA LEU A 47 1.71 13.64 -0.72
C LEU A 47 3.07 14.16 -1.18
N GLU A 48 3.84 14.78 -0.30
CA GLU A 48 5.18 15.27 -0.62
C GLU A 48 6.10 14.13 -1.06
N GLU A 49 6.07 13.00 -0.34
CA GLU A 49 6.83 11.82 -0.70
C GLU A 49 6.35 11.20 -2.03
N GLN A 50 5.05 11.24 -2.31
CA GLN A 50 4.51 10.77 -3.58
C GLN A 50 5.04 11.60 -4.76
N LEU A 51 5.03 12.92 -4.64
CA LEU A 51 5.55 13.81 -5.68
C LEU A 51 7.04 13.59 -5.91
N ARG A 52 7.82 13.44 -4.85
CA ARG A 52 9.24 13.11 -4.94
C ARG A 52 9.46 11.76 -5.62
N ALA A 53 8.70 10.74 -5.20
CA ALA A 53 8.80 9.40 -5.76
C ALA A 53 8.43 9.36 -7.25
N MET A 54 7.40 10.09 -7.66
CA MET A 54 7.00 10.17 -9.06
C MET A 54 8.13 10.72 -9.94
N ALA A 55 8.80 11.76 -9.49
CA ALA A 55 9.94 12.33 -10.23
C ALA A 55 11.08 11.32 -10.38
N GLU A 56 11.40 10.57 -9.33
CA GLU A 56 12.42 9.53 -9.36
C GLU A 56 12.02 8.34 -10.26
N LEU A 57 10.77 7.89 -10.14
CA LEU A 57 10.28 6.69 -10.85
C LEU A 57 10.15 6.92 -12.35
N VAL A 58 9.80 8.11 -12.80
CA VAL A 58 9.73 8.46 -14.23
C VAL A 58 11.08 8.25 -14.91
N ASP A 59 12.17 8.55 -14.22
CA ASP A 59 13.53 8.35 -14.76
C ASP A 59 13.97 6.88 -14.69
N ARG A 60 13.38 6.09 -13.81
CA ARG A 60 13.77 4.68 -13.61
C ARG A 60 13.19 3.74 -14.66
N TYR A 61 11.96 4.00 -15.10
CA TYR A 61 11.25 3.12 -16.05
C TYR A 61 11.11 3.78 -17.41
N ASP A 62 11.54 3.10 -18.44
CA ASP A 62 11.33 3.55 -19.81
C ASP A 62 9.97 3.07 -20.37
N ARG A 63 9.65 3.56 -21.57
CA ARG A 63 8.38 3.26 -22.24
C ARG A 63 8.21 1.78 -22.62
N ASN A 64 9.29 1.01 -22.62
CA ASN A 64 9.29 -0.42 -22.99
C ASN A 64 9.32 -1.33 -21.76
N HIS A 65 9.28 -0.76 -20.55
CA HIS A 65 9.37 -1.54 -19.33
C HIS A 65 8.14 -2.42 -19.13
N GLN A 66 8.36 -3.71 -18.91
CA GLN A 66 7.34 -4.65 -18.49
C GLN A 66 7.34 -4.75 -16.98
N PHE A 67 6.23 -4.32 -16.34
CA PHE A 67 6.14 -4.30 -14.90
C PHE A 67 5.99 -5.68 -14.28
N THR A 68 6.60 -5.86 -13.13
CA THR A 68 6.52 -7.06 -12.30
C THR A 68 5.88 -6.74 -10.95
N ALA A 69 5.50 -7.76 -10.21
CA ALA A 69 5.03 -7.58 -8.83
C ALA A 69 6.13 -6.97 -7.94
N ASP A 70 7.39 -7.33 -8.18
CA ASP A 70 8.54 -6.72 -7.50
C ASP A 70 8.67 -5.22 -7.81
N ASP A 71 8.40 -4.80 -9.02
CA ASP A 71 8.38 -3.38 -9.37
C ASP A 71 7.31 -2.62 -8.57
N ILE A 72 6.12 -3.18 -8.42
CA ILE A 72 5.05 -2.57 -7.61
C ILE A 72 5.50 -2.42 -6.15
N ARG A 73 6.13 -3.42 -5.59
CA ARG A 73 6.70 -3.36 -4.25
C ARG A 73 7.79 -2.29 -4.15
N GLY A 74 8.65 -2.22 -5.15
CA GLY A 74 9.71 -1.22 -5.24
C GLY A 74 9.17 0.20 -5.34
N ILE A 75 8.12 0.42 -6.11
CA ILE A 75 7.42 1.71 -6.24
C ILE A 75 6.87 2.14 -4.88
N HIS A 76 6.23 1.24 -4.16
CA HIS A 76 5.72 1.53 -2.83
C HIS A 76 6.85 1.88 -1.85
N ARG A 77 7.97 1.18 -1.93
CA ARG A 77 9.16 1.45 -1.11
C ARG A 77 9.77 2.81 -1.41
N VAL A 78 9.87 3.19 -2.68
CA VAL A 78 10.37 4.52 -3.09
C VAL A 78 9.45 5.60 -2.54
N TRP A 79 8.15 5.39 -2.58
CA TRP A 79 7.18 6.34 -2.07
C TRP A 79 7.22 6.47 -0.55
N LEU A 80 7.07 5.38 0.18
CA LEU A 80 6.79 5.40 1.63
C LEU A 80 7.90 4.82 2.49
N GLY A 81 9.04 4.44 1.92
CA GLY A 81 10.14 3.81 2.66
C GLY A 81 10.74 4.66 3.77
N ALA A 82 10.69 5.99 3.64
CA ALA A 82 11.13 6.91 4.70
C ALA A 82 10.09 7.11 5.80
N VAL A 83 8.84 6.72 5.56
CA VAL A 83 7.71 6.94 6.47
C VAL A 83 7.34 5.69 7.25
N PHE A 84 7.30 4.54 6.59
CA PHE A 84 6.90 3.27 7.18
C PHE A 84 7.95 2.19 6.98
N ALA A 85 8.31 1.50 8.05
CA ALA A 85 9.30 0.41 8.00
C ALA A 85 8.86 -0.76 7.10
N TRP A 86 7.56 -0.99 6.96
CA TRP A 86 6.97 -2.07 6.16
C TRP A 86 6.73 -1.70 4.69
N ALA A 87 7.09 -0.47 4.26
CA ALA A 87 6.88 -0.03 2.88
C ALA A 87 7.58 -0.97 1.88
N GLY A 88 6.86 -1.36 0.84
CA GLY A 88 7.35 -2.28 -0.18
C GLY A 88 7.20 -3.76 0.16
N GLU A 89 6.69 -4.09 1.33
CA GLU A 89 6.39 -5.46 1.71
C GLU A 89 4.90 -5.75 1.60
N TYR A 90 4.55 -7.00 1.26
CA TYR A 90 3.16 -7.42 1.33
C TYR A 90 2.70 -7.38 2.78
N ARG A 91 1.51 -6.85 3.02
CA ARG A 91 0.95 -6.78 4.37
C ARG A 91 0.79 -8.17 4.97
N LYS A 92 1.03 -8.26 6.27
CA LYS A 92 0.86 -9.48 7.07
C LYS A 92 -0.37 -9.41 7.99
N VAL A 93 -1.10 -8.30 7.93
CA VAL A 93 -2.33 -8.09 8.69
C VAL A 93 -3.55 -8.16 7.77
N ASN A 94 -4.66 -8.69 8.28
CA ASN A 94 -5.92 -8.67 7.57
C ASN A 94 -6.57 -7.29 7.69
N LEU A 95 -7.16 -6.81 6.60
CA LEU A 95 -7.81 -5.52 6.53
C LEU A 95 -9.30 -5.67 6.29
N VAL A 96 -10.08 -4.85 7.01
CA VAL A 96 -11.52 -4.70 6.81
C VAL A 96 -11.82 -3.21 6.71
N LYS A 97 -12.57 -2.80 5.71
CA LYS A 97 -13.04 -1.42 5.56
C LYS A 97 -14.55 -1.41 5.37
N GLU A 98 -15.25 -0.73 6.26
CA GLU A 98 -16.72 -0.60 6.20
C GLU A 98 -17.43 -1.96 6.10
N GLY A 99 -16.93 -2.98 6.83
CA GLY A 99 -17.46 -4.32 6.79
C GLY A 99 -17.03 -5.16 5.59
N PHE A 100 -16.27 -4.58 4.65
CA PHE A 100 -15.74 -5.30 3.48
C PHE A 100 -14.34 -5.86 3.78
N PRO A 101 -14.17 -7.18 3.77
CA PRO A 101 -12.86 -7.79 3.96
C PRO A 101 -12.04 -7.72 2.67
N PHE A 102 -10.79 -7.26 2.78
CA PHE A 102 -9.81 -7.40 1.71
C PHE A 102 -9.27 -8.83 1.66
N ALA A 103 -8.53 -9.16 0.62
CA ALA A 103 -7.88 -10.46 0.49
C ALA A 103 -7.08 -10.78 1.76
N ALA A 104 -7.18 -12.03 2.22
CA ALA A 104 -6.43 -12.48 3.39
C ALA A 104 -4.93 -12.28 3.18
N ALA A 105 -4.22 -11.81 4.20
CA ALA A 105 -2.82 -11.47 4.11
C ALA A 105 -1.96 -12.63 3.59
N ASN A 106 -2.24 -13.86 4.01
CA ASN A 106 -1.51 -15.05 3.57
C ASN A 106 -1.75 -15.42 2.09
N GLN A 107 -2.77 -14.86 1.44
CA GLN A 107 -3.07 -15.09 0.02
C GLN A 107 -2.43 -14.04 -0.90
N ILE A 108 -1.93 -12.94 -0.36
CA ILE A 108 -1.43 -11.82 -1.18
C ILE A 108 -0.25 -12.23 -2.06
N PRO A 109 0.77 -12.95 -1.60
CA PRO A 109 1.87 -13.36 -2.46
C PRO A 109 1.40 -14.16 -3.68
N ARG A 110 0.47 -15.10 -3.48
CA ARG A 110 -0.11 -15.91 -4.56
C ARG A 110 -0.92 -15.06 -5.53
N LEU A 111 -1.76 -14.18 -5.02
CA LEU A 111 -2.59 -13.29 -5.83
C LEU A 111 -1.73 -12.32 -6.65
N MET A 112 -0.65 -11.81 -6.08
CA MET A 112 0.27 -10.93 -6.79
C MET A 112 1.05 -11.67 -7.88
N ALA A 113 1.42 -12.92 -7.68
CA ALA A 113 2.04 -13.74 -8.72
C ALA A 113 1.07 -13.98 -9.89
N ILE A 114 -0.21 -14.24 -9.61
CA ILE A 114 -1.25 -14.38 -10.64
C ILE A 114 -1.45 -13.05 -11.37
N PHE A 115 -1.51 -11.94 -10.64
CA PHE A 115 -1.64 -10.60 -11.23
C PHE A 115 -0.48 -10.27 -12.17
N GLU A 116 0.74 -10.61 -11.80
CA GLU A 116 1.91 -10.45 -12.67
C GLU A 116 1.75 -11.24 -13.95
N LYS A 117 1.40 -12.52 -13.84
CA LYS A 117 1.26 -13.42 -14.99
C LYS A 117 0.13 -13.01 -15.92
N ASP A 118 -1.05 -12.75 -15.38
CA ASP A 118 -2.27 -12.59 -16.15
C ASP A 118 -2.53 -11.14 -16.59
N ILE A 119 -2.01 -10.17 -15.86
CA ILE A 119 -2.28 -8.75 -16.09
C ILE A 119 -1.01 -7.99 -16.49
N LEU A 120 0.02 -7.99 -15.65
CA LEU A 120 1.20 -7.16 -15.90
C LEU A 120 1.96 -7.60 -17.14
N LYS A 121 2.19 -8.89 -17.33
CA LYS A 121 2.88 -9.42 -18.53
C LYS A 121 2.09 -9.19 -19.81
N LYS A 122 0.77 -9.18 -19.71
CA LYS A 122 -0.10 -9.01 -20.88
C LYS A 122 -0.29 -7.56 -21.28
N TYR A 123 -0.43 -6.65 -20.31
CA TYR A 123 -0.84 -5.26 -20.55
C TYR A 123 0.27 -4.23 -20.35
N THR A 124 1.44 -4.63 -19.91
CA THR A 124 2.59 -3.74 -19.84
C THR A 124 3.73 -4.22 -20.72
N PRO A 125 4.46 -3.32 -21.39
CA PRO A 125 4.27 -1.90 -21.45
C PRO A 125 2.97 -1.50 -22.17
N CYS A 126 2.37 -0.38 -21.76
CA CYS A 126 1.16 0.17 -22.37
C CYS A 126 1.52 0.79 -23.74
N ARG A 127 1.40 0.03 -24.81
CA ARG A 127 1.82 0.45 -26.16
C ARG A 127 0.70 0.93 -27.04
N SER A 128 -0.53 0.58 -26.72
CA SER A 128 -1.68 0.91 -27.54
C SER A 128 -2.80 1.46 -26.67
N GLY A 129 -3.47 2.39 -27.19
CA GLY A 129 -4.68 2.88 -26.61
C GLY A 129 -4.80 4.34 -26.87
N SER A 130 -5.76 4.68 -27.69
CA SER A 130 -6.41 5.97 -27.52
C SER A 130 -7.15 5.95 -26.19
N ILE A 131 -7.25 7.10 -25.56
CA ILE A 131 -8.05 7.31 -24.34
C ILE A 131 -9.49 6.78 -24.48
N GLU A 132 -9.96 6.61 -25.72
CA GLU A 132 -11.29 6.09 -26.07
C GLU A 132 -11.44 4.57 -25.84
N VAL A 133 -10.35 3.83 -25.62
CA VAL A 133 -10.36 2.38 -25.41
C VAL A 133 -10.26 2.02 -23.91
N LEU A 134 -10.05 3.00 -23.07
CA LEU A 134 -10.06 2.87 -21.62
C LEU A 134 -11.44 3.24 -21.09
#